data_2f5631720d023043f225cf83db87a5ec
#
_entry.id   2f5631720d023043f225cf83db87a5ec
#
_cell.length_a   1.000
_cell.length_b   1.000
_cell.length_c   1.000
_cell.angle_alpha   90.00
_cell.angle_beta   90.00
_cell.angle_gamma   90.00
#
_symmetry.space_group_name_H-M   'P 1'
#
loop_
_entity.id
_entity.type
_entity.pdbx_description
1 polymer ?
#
loop_
_entity_poly.entity_id
_entity_poly.type
_entity_poly.pdbx_seq_one_letter_code
_entity_poly.pdbx_strand_id
1 'polypeptide(L)'
;MDLKKYQSKLIGSEDERAVSPVIGVILMVAITVILAAVIAAFVLDLGDSMGDGNVNAGVSSDVSNSDGEVTLSVETMGDADYFRLGGDVVSGDEANLEGNLDATGDTVTLTLADNTGSINNNPGSGVQALNEQEGEANIVAVDGDSETVVGSFEWDFEDDVYDP
;
A
#
# COMPACT_ATOMS: atom_id res chain seq x y z
N MET A 1 73.21 9.98 33.12
CA MET A 1 72.07 10.02 32.15
C MET A 1 70.85 10.50 32.95
N ASP A 2 70.38 11.72 32.69
CA ASP A 2 69.37 12.35 33.54
C ASP A 2 67.95 12.04 32.94
N LEU A 3 67.39 11.00 33.44
CA LEU A 3 66.05 10.52 33.00
C LEU A 3 64.92 11.51 33.34
N LYS A 4 65.16 12.43 34.26
CA LYS A 4 64.18 13.47 34.63
C LYS A 4 63.94 14.48 33.52
N LYS A 5 64.89 14.67 32.59
CA LYS A 5 64.79 15.61 31.47
C LYS A 5 63.94 15.11 30.33
N TYR A 6 63.68 13.81 30.29
CA TYR A 6 62.81 13.18 29.28
C TYR A 6 61.37 12.95 29.77
N GLN A 7 61.18 12.99 31.09
CA GLN A 7 59.87 12.74 31.69
C GLN A 7 58.87 13.85 31.35
N SER A 8 59.28 15.10 31.31
CA SER A 8 58.43 16.24 30.95
C SER A 8 58.02 16.26 29.45
N LYS A 9 58.83 15.62 28.59
CA LYS A 9 58.56 15.50 27.14
C LYS A 9 57.60 14.35 26.80
N LEU A 10 57.49 13.35 27.68
CA LEU A 10 56.67 12.17 27.46
C LEU A 10 55.28 12.29 28.10
N ILE A 11 55.12 13.18 29.08
CA ILE A 11 53.90 13.27 29.89
C ILE A 11 53.02 14.48 29.52
N GLY A 12 53.50 15.36 28.63
CA GLY A 12 52.79 16.60 28.27
C GLY A 12 52.73 17.60 29.42
N SER A 13 52.59 18.89 29.15
CA SER A 13 52.37 19.92 30.15
C SER A 13 50.98 19.79 30.80
N GLU A 14 50.85 20.33 32.03
CA GLU A 14 49.53 20.30 32.72
C GLU A 14 48.43 20.99 31.93
N ASP A 15 48.78 21.97 31.09
CA ASP A 15 47.87 22.65 30.18
C ASP A 15 47.36 21.74 29.06
N GLU A 16 48.19 20.83 28.55
CA GLU A 16 47.78 19.85 27.52
C GLU A 16 46.85 18.80 28.12
N ARG A 17 46.97 18.48 29.39
CA ARG A 17 46.05 17.57 30.11
C ARG A 17 44.69 18.19 30.37
N ALA A 18 44.61 19.51 30.55
CA ALA A 18 43.36 20.22 30.75
C ALA A 18 42.54 20.33 29.42
N VAL A 19 43.22 20.47 28.30
CA VAL A 19 42.59 20.56 26.98
C VAL A 19 42.02 19.20 26.50
N SER A 20 42.71 18.11 26.80
CA SER A 20 42.28 16.76 26.41
C SER A 20 40.90 16.34 26.93
N PRO A 21 40.53 16.55 28.19
CA PRO A 21 39.19 16.25 28.72
C PRO A 21 38.10 17.09 28.06
N VAL A 22 38.35 18.36 27.77
CA VAL A 22 37.39 19.27 27.12
C VAL A 22 37.10 18.83 25.67
N ILE A 23 38.16 18.50 24.93
CA ILE A 23 37.99 17.96 23.54
C ILE A 23 37.20 16.64 23.58
N GLY A 24 37.48 15.77 24.55
CA GLY A 24 36.75 14.51 24.73
C GLY A 24 35.26 14.71 24.94
N VAL A 25 34.88 15.67 25.79
CA VAL A 25 33.47 15.99 26.03
C VAL A 25 32.81 16.58 24.80
N ILE A 26 33.49 17.48 24.08
CA ILE A 26 32.95 18.07 22.82
C ILE A 26 32.74 16.99 21.77
N LEU A 27 33.68 16.08 21.59
CA LEU A 27 33.55 14.96 20.65
C LEU A 27 32.41 14.01 21.03
N MET A 28 32.28 13.69 22.32
CA MET A 28 31.20 12.84 22.81
C MET A 28 29.83 13.48 22.53
N VAL A 29 29.66 14.76 22.83
CA VAL A 29 28.41 15.48 22.55
C VAL A 29 28.16 15.55 21.06
N ALA A 30 29.15 15.84 20.22
CA ALA A 30 29.02 15.88 18.78
C ALA A 30 28.54 14.53 18.19
N ILE A 31 29.16 13.43 18.63
CA ILE A 31 28.79 12.08 18.20
C ILE A 31 27.37 11.73 18.64
N THR A 32 26.99 12.03 19.88
CA THR A 32 25.63 11.72 20.37
C THR A 32 24.56 12.52 19.64
N VAL A 33 24.80 13.77 19.29
CA VAL A 33 23.87 14.60 18.49
C VAL A 33 23.72 14.04 17.08
N ILE A 34 24.82 13.67 16.43
CA ILE A 34 24.77 13.05 15.09
C ILE A 34 24.01 11.73 15.13
N LEU A 35 24.29 10.87 16.10
CA LEU A 35 23.58 9.61 16.26
C LEU A 35 22.08 9.82 16.52
N ALA A 36 21.73 10.78 17.38
CA ALA A 36 20.33 11.11 17.64
C ALA A 36 19.62 11.61 16.39
N ALA A 37 20.26 12.43 15.55
CA ALA A 37 19.70 12.92 14.30
C ALA A 37 19.48 11.80 13.30
N VAL A 38 20.42 10.86 13.17
CA VAL A 38 20.28 9.70 12.27
C VAL A 38 19.16 8.79 12.74
N ILE A 39 19.09 8.48 14.04
CA ILE A 39 18.02 7.65 14.61
C ILE A 39 16.67 8.33 14.41
N ALA A 40 16.57 9.64 14.64
CA ALA A 40 15.33 10.38 14.42
C ALA A 40 14.86 10.31 12.96
N ALA A 41 15.77 10.45 11.99
CA ALA A 41 15.46 10.30 10.58
C ALA A 41 14.94 8.90 10.23
N PHE A 42 15.58 7.84 10.73
CA PHE A 42 15.12 6.47 10.53
C PHE A 42 13.76 6.20 11.20
N VAL A 43 13.51 6.74 12.39
CA VAL A 43 12.23 6.54 13.10
C VAL A 43 11.09 7.25 12.37
N LEU A 44 11.34 8.43 11.81
CA LEU A 44 10.34 9.14 11.00
C LEU A 44 10.04 8.40 9.69
N ASP A 45 11.07 7.95 8.98
CA ASP A 45 10.93 7.17 7.74
C ASP A 45 10.21 5.83 7.99
N LEU A 46 10.52 5.17 9.10
CA LEU A 46 9.82 3.94 9.49
C LEU A 46 8.36 4.23 9.93
N GLY A 47 8.11 5.39 10.53
CA GLY A 47 6.78 5.85 10.90
C GLY A 47 5.88 6.07 9.69
N ASP A 48 6.39 6.70 8.65
CA ASP A 48 5.67 6.89 7.38
C ASP A 48 5.44 5.53 6.69
N SER A 49 6.44 4.66 6.64
CA SER A 49 6.28 3.30 6.08
C SER A 49 5.32 2.38 6.85
N MET A 50 5.10 2.63 8.14
CA MET A 50 4.11 1.90 8.95
C MET A 50 2.70 2.51 8.86
N GLY A 51 2.59 3.73 8.33
CA GLY A 51 1.32 4.42 8.06
C GLY A 51 0.62 3.91 6.80
N ASP A 52 1.38 3.43 5.80
CA ASP A 52 0.87 2.72 4.63
C ASP A 52 0.53 1.26 5.00
N GLY A 53 -0.34 1.08 5.98
CA GLY A 53 -0.82 -0.23 6.40
C GLY A 53 -1.58 -0.91 5.26
N ASN A 54 -1.41 -2.22 5.10
CA ASN A 54 -2.29 -3.03 4.28
C ASN A 54 -3.74 -2.70 4.64
N VAL A 55 -4.52 -2.27 3.66
CA VAL A 55 -5.96 -2.08 3.82
C VAL A 55 -6.56 -3.44 4.13
N ASN A 56 -7.20 -3.55 5.28
CA ASN A 56 -7.79 -4.80 5.72
C ASN A 56 -9.28 -4.80 5.36
N ALA A 57 -9.61 -5.47 4.27
CA ALA A 57 -10.99 -5.64 3.82
C ALA A 57 -11.18 -7.05 3.27
N GLY A 58 -12.41 -7.52 3.18
CA GLY A 58 -12.76 -8.84 2.65
C GLY A 58 -13.88 -8.73 1.64
N VAL A 59 -13.62 -9.22 0.43
CA VAL A 59 -14.61 -9.34 -0.63
C VAL A 59 -14.57 -10.76 -1.16
N SER A 60 -15.74 -11.39 -1.28
CA SER A 60 -15.90 -12.66 -1.98
C SER A 60 -16.36 -12.44 -3.41
N SER A 61 -15.95 -13.33 -4.30
CA SER A 61 -16.35 -13.35 -5.69
C SER A 61 -17.03 -14.69 -6.02
N ASP A 62 -18.14 -14.63 -6.71
CA ASP A 62 -18.85 -15.79 -7.26
C ASP A 62 -18.98 -15.61 -8.78
N VAL A 63 -18.44 -16.56 -9.54
CA VAL A 63 -18.36 -16.52 -10.98
C VAL A 63 -19.37 -17.51 -11.58
N SER A 64 -20.33 -17.01 -12.36
CA SER A 64 -21.28 -17.80 -13.13
C SER A 64 -20.96 -17.73 -14.62
N ASN A 65 -20.11 -18.64 -15.10
CA ASN A 65 -19.68 -18.66 -16.50
C ASN A 65 -20.85 -18.89 -17.47
N SER A 66 -21.88 -19.63 -17.06
CA SER A 66 -23.07 -19.89 -17.86
C SER A 66 -24.04 -18.71 -17.95
N ASP A 67 -24.02 -17.83 -16.98
CA ASP A 67 -24.88 -16.63 -16.96
C ASP A 67 -24.12 -15.39 -17.45
N GLY A 68 -22.81 -15.49 -17.61
CA GLY A 68 -21.93 -14.39 -18.02
C GLY A 68 -21.79 -13.28 -16.97
N GLU A 69 -21.84 -13.66 -15.70
CA GLU A 69 -21.88 -12.72 -14.58
C GLU A 69 -20.84 -13.08 -13.51
N VAL A 70 -20.27 -12.06 -12.90
CA VAL A 70 -19.45 -12.19 -11.69
C VAL A 70 -20.09 -11.36 -10.58
N THR A 71 -20.46 -12.00 -9.48
CA THR A 71 -21.02 -11.30 -8.33
C THR A 71 -19.93 -11.10 -7.27
N LEU A 72 -19.69 -9.84 -6.89
CA LEU A 72 -18.84 -9.48 -5.78
C LEU A 72 -19.70 -9.16 -4.56
N SER A 73 -19.26 -9.60 -3.39
CA SER A 73 -19.94 -9.36 -2.12
C SER A 73 -18.97 -8.91 -1.06
N VAL A 74 -19.23 -7.79 -0.40
CA VAL A 74 -18.41 -7.27 0.70
C VAL A 74 -18.70 -8.04 1.97
N GLU A 75 -17.73 -8.81 2.44
CA GLU A 75 -17.79 -9.52 3.74
C GLU A 75 -17.40 -8.60 4.90
N THR A 76 -16.42 -7.74 4.69
CA THR A 76 -16.01 -6.71 5.64
C THR A 76 -15.33 -5.55 4.92
N MET A 77 -15.73 -4.33 5.25
CA MET A 77 -15.07 -3.11 4.77
C MET A 77 -13.70 -2.90 5.44
N GLY A 78 -13.59 -3.30 6.73
CA GLY A 78 -12.38 -3.06 7.50
C GLY A 78 -11.99 -1.58 7.50
N ASP A 79 -10.81 -1.31 6.94
CA ASP A 79 -10.27 0.05 6.81
C ASP A 79 -10.46 0.65 5.39
N ALA A 80 -11.11 -0.08 4.47
CA ALA A 80 -11.30 0.39 3.10
C ALA A 80 -12.36 1.51 3.00
N ASP A 81 -12.04 2.55 2.25
CA ASP A 81 -12.99 3.59 1.86
C ASP A 81 -13.87 3.12 0.70
N TYR A 82 -13.27 2.47 -0.28
CA TYR A 82 -13.95 1.90 -1.45
C TYR A 82 -13.12 0.78 -2.09
N PHE A 83 -13.72 0.12 -3.09
CA PHE A 83 -13.05 -0.91 -3.89
C PHE A 83 -12.92 -0.47 -5.35
N ARG A 84 -11.88 -0.96 -6.01
CA ARG A 84 -11.70 -0.85 -7.46
C ARG A 84 -11.22 -2.16 -8.05
N LEU A 85 -11.41 -2.32 -9.34
CA LEU A 85 -10.93 -3.47 -10.10
C LEU A 85 -9.65 -3.12 -10.86
N GLY A 86 -8.75 -4.09 -10.98
CA GLY A 86 -7.57 -4.05 -11.83
C GLY A 86 -7.46 -5.34 -12.62
N GLY A 87 -6.74 -5.33 -13.73
CA GLY A 87 -6.60 -6.49 -14.62
C GLY A 87 -7.35 -6.30 -15.93
N ASP A 88 -7.99 -7.36 -16.43
CA ASP A 88 -8.72 -7.38 -17.72
C ASP A 88 -10.10 -6.74 -17.62
N VAL A 89 -10.14 -5.54 -17.04
CA VAL A 89 -11.35 -4.74 -16.84
C VAL A 89 -11.29 -3.47 -17.67
N VAL A 90 -12.43 -2.86 -17.87
CA VAL A 90 -12.55 -1.59 -18.59
C VAL A 90 -11.71 -0.54 -17.86
N SER A 91 -10.82 0.14 -18.59
CA SER A 91 -9.85 1.10 -18.01
C SER A 91 -10.51 2.45 -17.72
N GLY A 92 -10.14 3.08 -16.62
CA GLY A 92 -10.50 4.44 -16.23
C GLY A 92 -11.21 4.52 -14.88
N ASP A 93 -11.93 5.60 -14.64
CA ASP A 93 -12.79 5.79 -13.46
C ASP A 93 -13.88 4.69 -13.35
N GLU A 94 -14.03 3.93 -14.37
CA GLU A 94 -15.00 2.88 -14.61
C GLU A 94 -14.67 1.57 -13.88
N ALA A 95 -13.39 1.36 -13.52
CA ALA A 95 -12.99 0.27 -12.63
C ALA A 95 -13.26 0.56 -11.15
N ASN A 96 -13.72 1.76 -10.82
CA ASN A 96 -14.06 2.18 -9.48
C ASN A 96 -15.46 1.69 -9.10
N LEU A 97 -15.56 0.96 -7.99
CA LEU A 97 -16.83 0.44 -7.45
C LEU A 97 -17.39 1.31 -6.32
N GLU A 98 -16.90 2.55 -6.19
CA GLU A 98 -17.43 3.55 -5.27
C GLU A 98 -18.92 3.80 -5.57
N GLY A 99 -19.74 3.77 -4.53
CA GLY A 99 -21.20 3.84 -4.66
C GLY A 99 -21.89 2.51 -4.94
N ASN A 100 -21.14 1.43 -5.21
CA ASN A 100 -21.68 0.08 -5.41
C ASN A 100 -21.33 -0.88 -4.27
N LEU A 101 -20.14 -0.73 -3.69
CA LEU A 101 -19.62 -1.56 -2.61
C LEU A 101 -19.09 -0.67 -1.47
N ASP A 102 -20.01 0.01 -0.76
CA ASP A 102 -19.65 1.00 0.28
C ASP A 102 -19.91 0.48 1.70
N ALA A 103 -20.57 -0.66 1.84
CA ALA A 103 -20.89 -1.23 3.14
C ALA A 103 -20.75 -2.76 3.16
N THR A 104 -20.51 -3.29 4.36
CA THR A 104 -20.53 -4.73 4.59
C THR A 104 -21.91 -5.31 4.24
N GLY A 105 -21.90 -6.30 3.37
CA GLY A 105 -23.10 -6.95 2.83
C GLY A 105 -23.58 -6.40 1.49
N ASP A 106 -22.96 -5.35 0.98
CA ASP A 106 -23.23 -4.87 -0.39
C ASP A 106 -22.76 -5.88 -1.41
N THR A 107 -23.50 -5.96 -2.50
CA THR A 107 -23.23 -6.84 -3.63
C THR A 107 -23.30 -6.07 -4.95
N VAL A 108 -22.41 -6.39 -5.86
CA VAL A 108 -22.43 -5.88 -7.23
C VAL A 108 -22.27 -7.04 -8.20
N THR A 109 -23.04 -7.03 -9.27
CA THR A 109 -22.89 -7.98 -10.37
C THR A 109 -22.13 -7.30 -11.50
N LEU A 110 -21.05 -7.91 -11.92
CA LEU A 110 -20.22 -7.49 -13.05
C LEU A 110 -20.64 -8.27 -14.30
N THR A 111 -20.74 -7.57 -15.43
CA THR A 111 -21.04 -8.15 -16.73
C THR A 111 -20.05 -7.64 -17.77
N LEU A 112 -20.06 -8.25 -18.96
CA LEU A 112 -19.27 -7.74 -20.08
C LEU A 112 -19.71 -6.33 -20.45
N ALA A 113 -18.72 -5.48 -20.70
CA ALA A 113 -18.94 -4.16 -21.28
C ALA A 113 -19.36 -4.33 -22.75
N ASP A 114 -20.45 -3.70 -23.14
CA ASP A 114 -20.75 -3.58 -24.54
C ASP A 114 -19.69 -2.70 -25.23
N ASN A 115 -19.48 -2.90 -26.52
CA ASN A 115 -18.42 -2.26 -27.33
C ASN A 115 -18.40 -0.72 -27.29
N THR A 116 -19.21 -0.08 -26.48
CA THR A 116 -19.27 1.37 -26.29
C THR A 116 -18.46 1.88 -25.12
N GLY A 117 -17.89 0.97 -24.29
CA GLY A 117 -16.99 1.31 -23.16
C GLY A 117 -17.65 2.15 -22.08
N SER A 118 -18.95 2.09 -21.96
CA SER A 118 -19.72 2.86 -20.97
C SER A 118 -20.30 1.93 -19.91
N ILE A 119 -19.87 2.08 -18.70
CA ILE A 119 -20.48 1.43 -17.54
C ILE A 119 -21.84 2.06 -17.26
N ASN A 120 -22.88 1.24 -17.27
CA ASN A 120 -24.19 1.66 -16.76
C ASN A 120 -24.27 1.32 -15.27
N ASN A 121 -23.87 2.27 -14.42
CA ASN A 121 -24.11 2.22 -12.97
C ASN A 121 -25.62 2.39 -12.68
N ASN A 122 -26.44 1.42 -13.07
CA ASN A 122 -27.83 1.45 -12.72
C ASN A 122 -28.08 0.39 -11.63
N PRO A 123 -28.52 0.77 -10.42
CA PRO A 123 -28.82 -0.19 -9.37
C PRO A 123 -29.85 -1.20 -9.85
N GLY A 124 -29.44 -2.47 -10.00
CA GLY A 124 -30.26 -3.56 -10.52
C GLY A 124 -30.00 -4.00 -11.96
N SER A 125 -29.12 -3.33 -12.69
CA SER A 125 -28.45 -3.84 -13.89
C SER A 125 -26.98 -4.01 -13.56
N GLY A 126 -26.37 -5.12 -13.92
CA GLY A 126 -24.95 -5.37 -13.63
C GLY A 126 -24.03 -4.22 -14.06
N VAL A 127 -22.93 -4.07 -13.36
CA VAL A 127 -21.87 -3.13 -13.74
C VAL A 127 -21.09 -3.74 -14.91
N GLN A 128 -21.10 -3.08 -16.06
CA GLN A 128 -20.36 -3.52 -17.24
C GLN A 128 -18.88 -3.19 -17.06
N ALA A 129 -18.14 -4.07 -16.41
CA ALA A 129 -16.75 -3.85 -16.05
C ALA A 129 -15.76 -4.79 -16.73
N LEU A 130 -16.22 -5.90 -17.32
CA LEU A 130 -15.35 -6.92 -17.90
C LEU A 130 -15.12 -6.65 -19.38
N ASN A 131 -13.87 -6.75 -19.83
CA ASN A 131 -13.46 -6.35 -21.18
C ASN A 131 -13.70 -7.42 -22.24
N GLU A 132 -13.51 -8.68 -21.88
CA GLU A 132 -13.53 -9.84 -22.78
C GLU A 132 -14.28 -11.00 -22.13
N GLN A 133 -14.63 -12.02 -22.94
CA GLN A 133 -15.34 -13.21 -22.45
C GLN A 133 -14.52 -14.06 -21.48
N GLU A 134 -13.19 -14.01 -21.57
CA GLU A 134 -12.26 -14.64 -20.64
C GLU A 134 -11.30 -13.59 -20.06
N GLY A 135 -10.94 -13.72 -18.80
CA GLY A 135 -9.97 -12.81 -18.20
C GLY A 135 -9.74 -13.04 -16.71
N GLU A 136 -8.88 -12.23 -16.17
CA GLU A 136 -8.54 -12.20 -14.75
C GLU A 136 -8.64 -10.77 -14.21
N ALA A 137 -9.23 -10.63 -13.03
CA ALA A 137 -9.27 -9.34 -12.34
C ALA A 137 -8.87 -9.46 -10.88
N ASN A 138 -8.32 -8.37 -10.37
CA ASN A 138 -7.96 -8.20 -8.97
C ASN A 138 -8.89 -7.19 -8.32
N ILE A 139 -9.30 -7.48 -7.09
CA ILE A 139 -10.09 -6.57 -6.25
C ILE A 139 -9.12 -5.83 -5.36
N VAL A 140 -9.09 -4.52 -5.47
CA VAL A 140 -8.20 -3.64 -4.73
C VAL A 140 -9.04 -2.83 -3.74
N ALA A 141 -8.73 -2.94 -2.46
CA ALA A 141 -9.27 -2.09 -1.42
C ALA A 141 -8.41 -0.82 -1.32
N VAL A 142 -9.05 0.32 -1.21
CA VAL A 142 -8.42 1.65 -1.14
C VAL A 142 -8.82 2.34 0.15
N ASP A 143 -7.81 2.91 0.85
CA ASP A 143 -7.96 3.79 2.03
C ASP A 143 -7.03 4.98 1.84
N GLY A 144 -7.59 6.14 1.49
CA GLY A 144 -6.82 7.33 1.13
C GLY A 144 -5.83 7.07 -0.01
N ASP A 145 -4.52 7.11 0.28
CA ASP A 145 -3.44 6.85 -0.68
C ASP A 145 -2.93 5.39 -0.65
N SER A 146 -3.46 4.56 0.24
CA SER A 146 -3.07 3.15 0.42
C SER A 146 -3.95 2.22 -0.39
N GLU A 147 -3.33 1.27 -1.09
CA GLU A 147 -4.03 0.30 -1.93
C GLU A 147 -3.55 -1.11 -1.63
N THR A 148 -4.48 -2.04 -1.48
CA THR A 148 -4.17 -3.44 -1.22
C THR A 148 -5.06 -4.36 -2.04
N VAL A 149 -4.46 -5.35 -2.71
CA VAL A 149 -5.21 -6.43 -3.37
C VAL A 149 -5.80 -7.34 -2.30
N VAL A 150 -7.11 -7.40 -2.22
CA VAL A 150 -7.85 -8.19 -1.23
C VAL A 150 -8.51 -9.43 -1.81
N GLY A 151 -8.52 -9.56 -3.13
CA GLY A 151 -9.03 -10.73 -3.83
C GLY A 151 -8.69 -10.73 -5.30
N SER A 152 -8.91 -11.86 -5.95
CA SER A 152 -8.83 -12.01 -7.40
C SER A 152 -9.86 -13.02 -7.87
N PHE A 153 -10.29 -12.91 -9.12
CA PHE A 153 -11.18 -13.85 -9.74
C PHE A 153 -10.84 -13.97 -11.24
N GLU A 154 -11.14 -15.15 -11.79
CA GLU A 154 -10.98 -15.46 -13.20
C GLU A 154 -12.37 -15.81 -13.76
N TRP A 155 -12.65 -15.48 -15.00
CA TRP A 155 -13.88 -15.84 -15.68
C TRP A 155 -13.59 -16.37 -17.09
N ASP A 156 -14.44 -17.25 -17.56
CA ASP A 156 -14.41 -17.84 -18.89
C ASP A 156 -15.88 -18.09 -19.30
N PHE A 157 -16.51 -17.05 -19.86
CA PHE A 157 -17.94 -17.09 -20.20
C PHE A 157 -18.17 -17.92 -21.46
N GLU A 158 -19.22 -18.73 -21.45
CA GLU A 158 -19.59 -19.57 -22.59
C GLU A 158 -20.00 -18.69 -23.79
N ASP A 159 -19.58 -19.08 -24.98
CA ASP A 159 -19.83 -18.35 -26.24
C ASP A 159 -21.33 -18.07 -26.51
N ASP A 160 -22.22 -18.87 -25.96
CA ASP A 160 -23.68 -18.78 -26.18
C ASP A 160 -24.36 -17.67 -25.34
N VAL A 161 -23.67 -17.10 -24.36
CA VAL A 161 -24.25 -16.10 -23.42
C VAL A 161 -24.39 -14.73 -24.07
N TYR A 162 -23.56 -14.41 -25.04
CA TYR A 162 -23.50 -13.10 -25.71
C TYR A 162 -23.65 -13.15 -27.24
N ASP A 163 -24.16 -14.24 -27.82
CA ASP A 163 -24.45 -14.29 -29.24
C ASP A 163 -25.74 -13.47 -29.53
N PRO A 164 -25.65 -12.35 -30.32
CA PRO A 164 -26.78 -11.44 -30.58
C PRO A 164 -27.80 -11.98 -31.55
#